data_ff283ee4022ef8734aabe695c2aed5e9
#
_entry.id   ff283ee4022ef8734aabe695c2aed5e9
#
_cell.length_a   1.000
_cell.length_b   1.000
_cell.length_c   1.000
_cell.angle_alpha   90.00
_cell.angle_beta   90.00
_cell.angle_gamma   90.00
#
_symmetry.space_group_name_H-M   'P 1'
#
loop_
_entity.id
_entity.type
_entity.pdbx_description
1 polymer ?
#
loop_
_entity_poly.entity_id
_entity_poly.type
_entity_poly.pdbx_seq_one_letter_code
_entity_poly.pdbx_strand_id
1 'polypeptide(L)'
;KGGEIALCILSAINVGKIQSDKELEELCDLAVRGLEELIDYQEYPVSAAEISTKARRSLGIGYIGLAHYLAKLGFNYDSQEAWDAVHGLTESFQYYLLKSSNQIAKEKGKCEYFDRTKYSQGILPIDTFKADVNEITSQPLEHDWQSLRESIKEHGLRHSTLSSQMPSESSSVVCNATNGIEPPRGFLSIKKSKKGPLKQIVPSYNSLKNKYTLLWEMESNRGYINVVSVMQKFFDQGISGNWSYNPENYPDNEVPVSVMAQDFLATYKYGWKTSYYQNTHDMKSDEVEETPSNVVDLFSQIENQSEECESCAI
;
A
#
# COMPACT_ATOMS: atom_id res chain seq x y z
N LYS A 1 31.58 10.77 16.15
CA LYS A 1 31.78 10.21 14.80
C LYS A 1 30.44 9.64 14.40
N GLY A 2 29.80 10.27 13.42
CA GLY A 2 28.39 10.09 13.18
C GLY A 2 28.03 8.72 12.66
N GLY A 3 27.17 8.03 13.39
CA GLY A 3 26.35 6.96 12.83
C GLY A 3 25.31 7.53 11.85
N GLU A 4 24.65 6.67 11.10
CA GLU A 4 23.50 7.02 10.28
C GLU A 4 22.20 6.71 11.03
N ILE A 5 21.22 7.58 11.01
CA ILE A 5 19.84 7.32 11.43
C ILE A 5 19.00 7.31 10.17
N ALA A 6 18.49 6.14 9.82
CA ALA A 6 17.64 6.01 8.65
C ALA A 6 16.27 6.68 8.91
N LEU A 7 15.87 7.55 8.01
CA LEU A 7 14.53 8.11 7.94
C LEU A 7 13.90 7.74 6.60
N CYS A 8 12.59 7.58 6.59
CA CYS A 8 11.81 7.35 5.38
C CYS A 8 10.72 8.42 5.31
N ILE A 9 10.71 9.17 4.21
CA ILE A 9 9.69 10.18 3.97
C ILE A 9 8.57 9.50 3.20
N LEU A 10 7.34 9.58 3.74
CA LEU A 10 6.23 8.74 3.33
C LEU A 10 5.21 9.50 2.50
N SER A 11 4.64 8.81 1.51
CA SER A 11 3.46 9.21 0.76
C SER A 11 2.65 7.99 0.36
N ALA A 12 1.37 8.18 0.04
CA ALA A 12 0.51 7.11 -0.45
C ALA A 12 -0.40 7.61 -1.57
N ILE A 13 -0.48 6.85 -2.65
CA ILE A 13 -1.36 7.11 -3.79
C ILE A 13 -2.68 6.38 -3.60
N ASN A 14 -3.81 7.07 -3.78
CA ASN A 14 -5.14 6.46 -3.70
C ASN A 14 -5.49 5.71 -4.98
N VAL A 15 -5.09 4.44 -5.07
CA VAL A 15 -5.31 3.61 -6.27
C VAL A 15 -6.80 3.32 -6.54
N GLY A 16 -7.65 3.42 -5.53
CA GLY A 16 -9.10 3.28 -5.71
C GLY A 16 -9.72 4.39 -6.57
N LYS A 17 -9.05 5.53 -6.72
CA LYS A 17 -9.53 6.67 -7.52
C LYS A 17 -8.90 6.76 -8.92
N ILE A 18 -7.83 6.05 -9.18
CA ILE A 18 -7.12 6.06 -10.47
C ILE A 18 -8.05 5.52 -11.57
N GLN A 19 -8.02 6.18 -12.73
CA GLN A 19 -8.85 5.86 -13.88
C GLN A 19 -8.06 5.35 -15.09
N SER A 20 -6.74 5.58 -15.13
CA SER A 20 -5.87 5.14 -16.21
C SER A 20 -4.44 4.91 -15.73
N ASP A 21 -3.70 4.10 -16.48
CA ASP A 21 -2.28 3.87 -16.24
C ASP A 21 -1.45 5.15 -16.39
N LYS A 22 -1.83 6.04 -17.32
CA LYS A 22 -1.22 7.36 -17.47
C LYS A 22 -1.38 8.23 -16.21
N GLU A 23 -2.56 8.23 -15.60
CA GLU A 23 -2.78 8.95 -14.34
C GLU A 23 -1.93 8.37 -13.20
N LEU A 24 -1.77 7.04 -13.14
CA LEU A 24 -0.86 6.40 -12.19
C LEU A 24 0.59 6.88 -12.40
N GLU A 25 1.07 6.96 -13.64
CA GLU A 25 2.40 7.47 -13.96
C GLU A 25 2.59 8.91 -13.48
N GLU A 26 1.62 9.80 -13.79
CA GLU A 26 1.65 11.21 -13.40
C GLU A 26 1.64 11.38 -11.87
N LEU A 27 0.82 10.59 -11.15
CA LEU A 27 0.77 10.62 -9.69
C LEU A 27 2.05 10.05 -9.05
N CYS A 28 2.65 9.02 -9.62
CA CYS A 28 3.94 8.51 -9.17
C CYS A 28 5.04 9.58 -9.32
N ASP A 29 5.11 10.28 -10.46
CA ASP A 29 6.09 11.35 -10.67
C ASP A 29 5.87 12.50 -9.70
N LEU A 30 4.62 12.92 -9.50
CA LEU A 30 4.26 13.97 -8.56
C LEU A 30 4.63 13.61 -7.11
N ALA A 31 4.37 12.38 -6.69
CA ALA A 31 4.70 11.90 -5.34
C ALA A 31 6.22 11.87 -5.11
N VAL A 32 6.99 11.35 -6.08
CA VAL A 32 8.45 11.31 -5.98
C VAL A 32 9.03 12.72 -5.92
N ARG A 33 8.60 13.63 -6.80
CA ARG A 33 9.07 15.03 -6.82
C ARG A 33 8.67 15.79 -5.56
N GLY A 34 7.44 15.63 -5.08
CA GLY A 34 6.99 16.26 -3.85
C GLY A 34 7.80 15.85 -2.62
N LEU A 35 8.10 14.54 -2.50
CA LEU A 35 8.92 14.05 -1.39
C LEU A 35 10.41 14.41 -1.56
N GLU A 36 10.92 14.48 -2.78
CA GLU A 36 12.27 14.96 -3.08
C GLU A 36 12.49 16.37 -2.52
N GLU A 37 11.55 17.28 -2.76
CA GLU A 37 11.64 18.65 -2.24
C GLU A 37 11.55 18.69 -0.70
N LEU A 38 10.72 17.83 -0.08
CA LEU A 38 10.59 17.76 1.37
C LEU A 38 11.89 17.33 2.06
N ILE A 39 12.72 16.49 1.41
CA ILE A 39 14.03 16.09 1.94
C ILE A 39 14.91 17.32 2.23
N ASP A 40 14.89 18.29 1.36
CA ASP A 40 15.73 19.47 1.47
C ASP A 40 15.07 20.61 2.29
N TYR A 41 13.74 20.63 2.33
CA TYR A 41 12.96 21.66 3.04
C TYR A 41 12.87 21.43 4.54
N GLN A 42 12.79 20.19 5.01
CA GLN A 42 12.59 19.88 6.42
C GLN A 42 13.84 20.15 7.27
N GLU A 43 13.61 20.46 8.54
CA GLU A 43 14.66 20.55 9.56
C GLU A 43 14.91 19.20 10.22
N TYR A 44 16.18 18.89 10.49
CA TYR A 44 16.59 17.63 11.11
C TYR A 44 17.03 17.87 12.56
N PRO A 45 16.41 17.20 13.55
CA PRO A 45 16.73 17.42 14.96
C PRO A 45 18.11 16.90 15.35
N VAL A 46 18.70 15.99 14.57
CA VAL A 46 20.02 15.41 14.82
C VAL A 46 20.79 15.24 13.50
N SER A 47 22.09 15.56 13.53
CA SER A 47 22.98 15.51 12.36
C SER A 47 23.06 14.14 11.70
N ALA A 48 23.00 13.04 12.49
CA ALA A 48 23.04 11.69 11.94
C ALA A 48 21.83 11.36 11.05
N ALA A 49 20.66 11.93 11.35
CA ALA A 49 19.46 11.80 10.52
C ALA A 49 19.59 12.64 9.24
N GLU A 50 20.08 13.88 9.35
CA GLU A 50 20.30 14.75 8.20
C GLU A 50 21.29 14.14 7.20
N ILE A 51 22.47 13.71 7.68
CA ILE A 51 23.50 13.10 6.83
C ILE A 51 22.95 11.89 6.11
N SER A 52 22.32 10.96 6.84
CA SER A 52 21.75 9.74 6.24
C SER A 52 20.68 10.07 5.21
N THR A 53 19.74 10.96 5.55
CA THR A 53 18.60 11.28 4.69
C THR A 53 19.05 12.01 3.43
N LYS A 54 19.91 13.01 3.52
CA LYS A 54 20.38 13.76 2.35
C LYS A 54 21.27 12.93 1.44
N ALA A 55 22.12 12.04 2.01
CA ALA A 55 22.99 11.17 1.22
C ALA A 55 22.25 10.04 0.52
N ARG A 56 21.21 9.46 1.14
CA ARG A 56 20.43 8.33 0.61
C ARG A 56 19.18 8.77 -0.13
N ARG A 57 18.54 9.84 0.30
CA ARG A 57 17.25 10.33 -0.21
C ARG A 57 16.20 9.22 -0.24
N SER A 58 16.10 8.45 0.85
CA SER A 58 15.20 7.29 0.93
C SER A 58 13.74 7.73 1.03
N LEU A 59 12.91 7.24 0.15
CA LEU A 59 11.46 7.44 0.13
C LEU A 59 10.72 6.16 0.53
N GLY A 60 9.49 6.32 1.00
CA GLY A 60 8.57 5.23 1.25
C GLY A 60 7.20 5.57 0.66
N ILE A 61 7.02 5.27 -0.61
CA ILE A 61 5.76 5.52 -1.32
C ILE A 61 5.00 4.20 -1.40
N GLY A 62 3.77 4.19 -0.87
CA GLY A 62 2.84 3.09 -0.95
C GLY A 62 1.55 3.50 -1.61
N TYR A 63 0.50 2.72 -1.41
CA TYR A 63 -0.83 3.10 -1.86
C TYR A 63 -1.91 2.78 -0.83
N ILE A 64 -3.02 3.48 -0.95
CA ILE A 64 -4.26 3.30 -0.18
C ILE A 64 -5.40 3.01 -1.15
N GLY A 65 -6.51 2.51 -0.63
CA GLY A 65 -7.69 2.28 -1.46
C GLY A 65 -7.65 1.00 -2.28
N LEU A 66 -6.81 0.01 -1.92
CA LEU A 66 -6.73 -1.24 -2.67
C LEU A 66 -8.06 -1.99 -2.67
N ALA A 67 -8.75 -2.05 -1.53
CA ALA A 67 -10.06 -2.70 -1.47
C ALA A 67 -11.10 -2.02 -2.38
N HIS A 68 -11.06 -0.69 -2.48
CA HIS A 68 -11.92 0.04 -3.42
C HIS A 68 -11.54 -0.27 -4.89
N TYR A 69 -10.24 -0.33 -5.19
CA TYR A 69 -9.77 -0.72 -6.52
C TYR A 69 -10.28 -2.10 -6.93
N LEU A 70 -10.12 -3.11 -6.07
CA LEU A 70 -10.59 -4.47 -6.33
C LEU A 70 -12.12 -4.54 -6.42
N ALA A 71 -12.85 -3.84 -5.56
CA ALA A 71 -14.32 -3.78 -5.62
C ALA A 71 -14.82 -3.15 -6.93
N LYS A 72 -14.15 -2.12 -7.48
CA LYS A 72 -14.46 -1.56 -8.80
C LYS A 72 -14.31 -2.59 -9.92
N LEU A 73 -13.32 -3.45 -9.85
CA LEU A 73 -13.10 -4.54 -10.79
C LEU A 73 -14.06 -5.72 -10.54
N GLY A 74 -14.65 -5.81 -9.35
CA GLY A 74 -15.50 -6.92 -8.94
C GLY A 74 -14.73 -8.16 -8.52
N PHE A 75 -13.50 -8.01 -8.05
CA PHE A 75 -12.59 -9.08 -7.65
C PHE A 75 -12.49 -9.17 -6.13
N ASN A 76 -12.55 -10.39 -5.60
CA ASN A 76 -12.35 -10.68 -4.19
C ASN A 76 -10.87 -10.93 -3.91
N TYR A 77 -10.41 -10.63 -2.67
CA TYR A 77 -9.01 -10.86 -2.27
C TYR A 77 -8.53 -12.30 -2.44
N ASP A 78 -9.45 -13.29 -2.40
CA ASP A 78 -9.15 -14.72 -2.56
C ASP A 78 -9.19 -15.19 -4.02
N SER A 79 -9.39 -14.29 -4.98
CA SER A 79 -9.52 -14.65 -6.39
C SER A 79 -8.22 -14.48 -7.17
N GLN A 80 -8.04 -15.33 -8.19
CA GLN A 80 -6.91 -15.25 -9.10
C GLN A 80 -6.88 -13.91 -9.85
N GLU A 81 -8.05 -13.42 -10.24
CA GLU A 81 -8.20 -12.15 -10.95
C GLU A 81 -7.72 -10.97 -10.10
N ALA A 82 -7.93 -11.01 -8.77
CA ALA A 82 -7.41 -9.99 -7.86
C ALA A 82 -5.88 -10.03 -7.79
N TRP A 83 -5.29 -11.23 -7.71
CA TRP A 83 -3.83 -11.36 -7.65
C TRP A 83 -3.17 -10.91 -8.96
N ASP A 84 -3.78 -11.24 -10.10
CA ASP A 84 -3.32 -10.81 -11.42
C ASP A 84 -3.46 -9.28 -11.60
N ALA A 85 -4.57 -8.71 -11.16
CA ALA A 85 -4.77 -7.25 -11.19
C ALA A 85 -3.79 -6.51 -10.27
N VAL A 86 -3.50 -7.05 -9.08
CA VAL A 86 -2.50 -6.49 -8.15
C VAL A 86 -1.09 -6.62 -8.73
N HIS A 87 -0.78 -7.69 -9.46
CA HIS A 87 0.49 -7.83 -10.15
C HIS A 87 0.70 -6.69 -11.14
N GLY A 88 -0.23 -6.46 -12.08
CA GLY A 88 -0.11 -5.38 -13.08
C GLY A 88 -0.07 -3.99 -12.44
N LEU A 89 -0.97 -3.72 -11.48
CA LEU A 89 -0.98 -2.45 -10.74
C LEU A 89 0.37 -2.17 -10.06
N THR A 90 0.93 -3.17 -9.36
CA THR A 90 2.14 -2.99 -8.57
C THR A 90 3.38 -2.94 -9.46
N GLU A 91 3.38 -3.66 -10.57
CA GLU A 91 4.43 -3.55 -11.59
C GLU A 91 4.51 -2.13 -12.13
N SER A 92 3.40 -1.58 -12.63
CA SER A 92 3.31 -0.21 -13.15
C SER A 92 3.73 0.81 -12.08
N PHE A 93 3.22 0.66 -10.86
CA PHE A 93 3.57 1.54 -9.74
C PHE A 93 5.09 1.60 -9.49
N GLN A 94 5.75 0.45 -9.32
CA GLN A 94 7.19 0.42 -9.06
C GLN A 94 8.00 0.90 -10.26
N TYR A 95 7.59 0.54 -11.46
CA TYR A 95 8.22 1.00 -12.68
C TYR A 95 8.20 2.52 -12.80
N TYR A 96 7.06 3.15 -12.55
CA TYR A 96 6.91 4.62 -12.63
C TYR A 96 7.66 5.35 -11.52
N LEU A 97 7.71 4.81 -10.30
CA LEU A 97 8.54 5.38 -9.23
C LEU A 97 10.03 5.39 -9.62
N LEU A 98 10.54 4.28 -10.15
CA LEU A 98 11.93 4.18 -10.61
C LEU A 98 12.21 5.08 -11.80
N LYS A 99 11.29 5.16 -12.77
CA LYS A 99 11.37 6.03 -13.94
C LYS A 99 11.44 7.50 -13.52
N SER A 100 10.61 7.93 -12.58
CA SER A 100 10.63 9.29 -12.03
C SER A 100 11.95 9.59 -11.31
N SER A 101 12.40 8.70 -10.43
CA SER A 101 13.68 8.87 -9.72
C SER A 101 14.89 8.92 -10.68
N ASN A 102 14.87 8.13 -11.75
CA ASN A 102 15.89 8.18 -12.79
C ASN A 102 15.84 9.50 -13.58
N GLN A 103 14.64 10.00 -13.87
CA GLN A 103 14.49 11.29 -14.53
C GLN A 103 15.00 12.44 -13.66
N ILE A 104 14.70 12.43 -12.36
CA ILE A 104 15.22 13.42 -11.41
C ILE A 104 16.75 13.30 -11.28
N ALA A 105 17.30 12.11 -11.36
CA ALA A 105 18.75 11.92 -11.37
C ALA A 105 19.42 12.56 -12.61
N LYS A 106 18.77 12.55 -13.77
CA LYS A 106 19.23 13.27 -14.98
C LYS A 106 19.19 14.79 -14.77
N GLU A 107 18.21 15.29 -14.04
CA GLU A 107 17.99 16.72 -13.80
C GLU A 107 18.89 17.28 -12.68
N LYS A 108 19.02 16.55 -11.57
CA LYS A 108 19.66 17.01 -10.33
C LYS A 108 20.88 16.19 -9.89
N GLY A 109 21.22 15.12 -10.61
CA GLY A 109 22.25 14.15 -10.22
C GLY A 109 21.72 13.03 -9.34
N LYS A 110 22.42 11.88 -9.36
CA LYS A 110 22.12 10.72 -8.50
C LYS A 110 22.35 11.05 -7.02
N CYS A 111 21.72 10.30 -6.09
CA CYS A 111 22.01 10.48 -4.68
C CYS A 111 23.46 10.09 -4.34
N GLU A 112 24.03 10.71 -3.30
CA GLU A 112 25.44 10.52 -2.92
C GLU A 112 25.76 9.04 -2.67
N TYR A 113 24.87 8.28 -2.03
CA TYR A 113 25.08 6.88 -1.72
C TYR A 113 24.50 5.91 -2.76
N PHE A 114 24.22 6.37 -3.99
CA PHE A 114 23.73 5.51 -5.06
C PHE A 114 24.62 4.28 -5.27
N ASP A 115 25.94 4.46 -5.28
CA ASP A 115 26.91 3.38 -5.52
C ASP A 115 26.92 2.30 -4.41
N ARG A 116 26.24 2.55 -3.28
CA ARG A 116 26.02 1.58 -2.20
C ARG A 116 24.70 0.79 -2.36
N THR A 117 23.93 1.04 -3.40
CA THR A 117 22.64 0.39 -3.65
C THR A 117 22.79 -0.77 -4.63
N LYS A 118 21.82 -1.71 -4.63
CA LYS A 118 21.75 -2.74 -5.66
C LYS A 118 21.46 -2.15 -7.05
N TYR A 119 20.78 -1.03 -7.10
CA TYR A 119 20.47 -0.32 -8.34
C TYR A 119 21.72 0.09 -9.14
N SER A 120 22.81 0.45 -8.45
CA SER A 120 24.09 0.76 -9.09
C SER A 120 24.70 -0.44 -9.83
N GLN A 121 24.33 -1.64 -9.42
CA GLN A 121 24.71 -2.89 -10.07
C GLN A 121 23.72 -3.32 -11.16
N GLY A 122 22.66 -2.53 -11.38
CA GLY A 122 21.57 -2.84 -12.29
C GLY A 122 20.62 -3.93 -11.77
N ILE A 123 20.64 -4.19 -10.45
CA ILE A 123 19.73 -5.15 -9.82
C ILE A 123 18.45 -4.41 -9.39
N LEU A 124 17.32 -4.82 -9.94
CA LEU A 124 16.00 -4.27 -9.69
C LEU A 124 15.17 -5.22 -8.79
N PRO A 125 14.07 -4.79 -8.17
CA PRO A 125 13.22 -5.68 -7.38
C PRO A 125 12.78 -6.93 -8.13
N ILE A 126 12.48 -6.83 -9.41
CA ILE A 126 12.10 -7.93 -10.31
C ILE A 126 13.19 -9.02 -10.48
N ASP A 127 14.41 -8.76 -10.03
CA ASP A 127 15.53 -9.73 -10.14
C ASP A 127 15.73 -10.50 -8.82
N THR A 128 15.14 -10.05 -7.70
CA THR A 128 15.49 -10.55 -6.35
C THR A 128 14.30 -10.99 -5.52
N PHE A 129 13.12 -11.12 -6.11
CA PHE A 129 11.95 -11.64 -5.42
C PHE A 129 12.03 -13.16 -5.20
N LYS A 130 11.24 -13.69 -4.29
CA LYS A 130 11.08 -15.14 -4.09
C LYS A 130 10.32 -15.75 -5.28
N ALA A 131 10.97 -16.67 -6.00
CA ALA A 131 10.39 -17.29 -7.19
C ALA A 131 9.07 -18.04 -6.93
N ASP A 132 8.89 -18.55 -5.72
CA ASP A 132 7.66 -19.25 -5.31
C ASP A 132 6.38 -18.36 -5.45
N VAL A 133 6.51 -17.03 -5.45
CA VAL A 133 5.36 -16.14 -5.68
C VAL A 133 4.73 -16.33 -7.07
N ASN A 134 5.46 -16.89 -8.03
CA ASN A 134 4.92 -17.21 -9.35
C ASN A 134 3.93 -18.39 -9.32
N GLU A 135 3.82 -19.11 -8.19
CA GLU A 135 2.72 -20.08 -7.96
C GLU A 135 1.38 -19.36 -7.73
N ILE A 136 1.41 -18.09 -7.26
CA ILE A 136 0.22 -17.28 -7.02
C ILE A 136 -0.23 -16.62 -8.31
N THR A 137 0.69 -15.97 -9.01
CA THR A 137 0.46 -15.36 -10.32
C THR A 137 1.73 -15.41 -11.16
N SER A 138 1.60 -15.80 -12.43
CA SER A 138 2.68 -15.89 -13.40
C SER A 138 2.49 -14.91 -14.57
N GLN A 139 1.78 -13.81 -14.34
CA GLN A 139 1.60 -12.78 -15.35
C GLN A 139 2.95 -12.27 -15.86
N PRO A 140 3.10 -12.05 -17.17
CA PRO A 140 4.31 -11.48 -17.74
C PRO A 140 4.47 -10.03 -17.27
N LEU A 141 5.72 -9.53 -17.35
CA LEU A 141 6.00 -8.12 -17.17
C LEU A 141 5.57 -7.34 -18.41
N GLU A 142 4.89 -6.21 -18.21
CA GLU A 142 4.33 -5.40 -19.30
C GLU A 142 5.23 -4.20 -19.66
N HIS A 143 6.07 -3.74 -18.73
CA HIS A 143 6.92 -2.58 -18.92
C HIS A 143 8.32 -2.94 -19.46
N ASP A 144 8.97 -1.99 -20.13
CA ASP A 144 10.34 -2.14 -20.62
C ASP A 144 11.37 -1.93 -19.51
N TRP A 145 11.46 -2.93 -18.64
CA TRP A 145 12.41 -2.97 -17.54
C TRP A 145 13.87 -2.93 -18.01
N GLN A 146 14.16 -3.42 -19.22
CA GLN A 146 15.54 -3.45 -19.71
C GLN A 146 16.03 -2.05 -20.07
N SER A 147 15.25 -1.27 -20.80
CA SER A 147 15.59 0.12 -21.11
C SER A 147 15.70 0.97 -19.85
N LEU A 148 14.83 0.76 -18.86
CA LEU A 148 14.91 1.45 -17.57
C LEU A 148 16.21 1.07 -16.82
N ARG A 149 16.58 -0.22 -16.80
CA ARG A 149 17.83 -0.73 -16.20
C ARG A 149 19.07 -0.07 -16.81
N GLU A 150 19.11 0.04 -18.12
CA GLU A 150 20.20 0.68 -18.85
C GLU A 150 20.30 2.16 -18.49
N SER A 151 19.17 2.86 -18.50
CA SER A 151 19.12 4.26 -18.10
C SER A 151 19.53 4.48 -16.64
N ILE A 152 19.16 3.57 -15.72
CA ILE A 152 19.58 3.62 -14.31
C ILE A 152 21.11 3.38 -14.18
N LYS A 153 21.69 2.48 -14.96
CA LYS A 153 23.14 2.27 -14.96
C LYS A 153 23.89 3.50 -15.46
N GLU A 154 23.35 4.19 -16.46
CA GLU A 154 23.97 5.37 -17.06
C GLU A 154 23.84 6.62 -16.17
N HIS A 155 22.65 6.90 -15.67
CA HIS A 155 22.34 8.16 -15.01
C HIS A 155 22.14 8.03 -13.48
N GLY A 156 21.97 6.81 -12.96
CA GLY A 156 21.68 6.53 -11.56
C GLY A 156 20.21 6.77 -11.19
N LEU A 157 19.96 6.73 -9.87
CA LEU A 157 18.71 7.13 -9.25
C LEU A 157 18.94 8.28 -8.28
N ARG A 158 17.97 9.18 -8.18
CA ARG A 158 17.96 10.25 -7.17
C ARG A 158 17.71 9.73 -5.77
N HIS A 159 17.09 8.57 -5.63
CA HIS A 159 16.65 7.97 -4.38
C HIS A 159 17.22 6.56 -4.23
N SER A 160 17.71 6.21 -3.04
CA SER A 160 18.27 4.89 -2.77
C SER A 160 17.21 3.80 -2.62
N THR A 161 15.99 4.18 -2.22
CA THR A 161 14.79 3.34 -2.13
C THR A 161 13.56 4.20 -2.41
N LEU A 162 12.47 3.60 -2.89
CA LEU A 162 11.28 4.33 -3.34
C LEU A 162 9.98 3.78 -2.77
N SER A 163 9.72 2.49 -2.88
CA SER A 163 8.44 1.91 -2.48
C SER A 163 8.49 1.27 -1.09
N SER A 164 7.47 1.55 -0.30
CA SER A 164 7.20 0.92 1.00
C SER A 164 5.71 0.98 1.27
N GLN A 165 5.13 -0.07 1.82
CA GLN A 165 3.75 -0.01 2.26
C GLN A 165 3.70 0.20 3.76
N MET A 166 3.21 1.37 4.14
CA MET A 166 3.00 1.75 5.52
C MET A 166 1.55 1.52 5.97
N PRO A 167 1.28 1.43 7.27
CA PRO A 167 -0.07 1.61 7.81
C PRO A 167 -0.52 3.05 7.52
N SER A 168 -1.64 3.21 6.82
CA SER A 168 -2.06 4.51 6.25
C SER A 168 -3.41 5.00 6.80
N GLU A 169 -3.68 4.74 8.08
CA GLU A 169 -5.00 4.99 8.66
C GLU A 169 -5.46 6.45 8.55
N SER A 170 -4.62 7.41 8.91
CA SER A 170 -5.00 8.83 8.90
C SER A 170 -5.12 9.37 7.49
N SER A 171 -4.17 9.06 6.60
CA SER A 171 -4.20 9.48 5.20
C SER A 171 -5.37 8.87 4.44
N SER A 172 -5.75 7.62 4.74
CA SER A 172 -6.93 7.00 4.15
C SER A 172 -8.22 7.72 4.52
N VAL A 173 -8.35 8.15 5.81
CA VAL A 173 -9.52 8.92 6.25
C VAL A 173 -9.58 10.29 5.54
N VAL A 174 -8.47 11.01 5.47
CA VAL A 174 -8.42 12.33 4.81
C VAL A 174 -8.77 12.23 3.33
N CYS A 175 -8.34 11.16 2.64
CA CYS A 175 -8.59 10.95 1.22
C CYS A 175 -9.93 10.23 0.93
N ASN A 176 -10.75 9.95 1.94
CA ASN A 176 -11.92 9.08 1.82
C ASN A 176 -11.62 7.80 1.03
N ALA A 177 -10.58 7.09 1.44
CA ALA A 177 -10.13 5.84 0.85
C ALA A 177 -10.31 4.68 1.83
N THR A 178 -10.37 3.44 1.33
CA THR A 178 -10.20 2.26 2.19
C THR A 178 -8.79 2.22 2.76
N ASN A 179 -8.63 1.68 3.97
CA ASN A 179 -7.37 1.73 4.70
C ASN A 179 -6.27 0.91 4.01
N GLY A 180 -5.26 1.60 3.49
CA GLY A 180 -4.08 0.96 2.90
C GLY A 180 -4.42 -0.10 1.85
N ILE A 181 -3.93 -1.30 2.12
CA ILE A 181 -4.08 -2.48 1.25
C ILE A 181 -5.02 -3.55 1.85
N GLU A 182 -5.60 -3.27 3.02
CA GLU A 182 -6.44 -4.22 3.75
C GLU A 182 -7.89 -4.18 3.26
N PRO A 183 -8.60 -5.32 3.33
CA PRO A 183 -10.04 -5.32 3.27
C PRO A 183 -10.62 -4.47 4.40
N PRO A 184 -11.71 -3.70 4.18
CA PRO A 184 -12.36 -2.98 5.25
C PRO A 184 -12.98 -3.94 6.27
N ARG A 185 -12.94 -3.55 7.55
CA ARG A 185 -13.54 -4.35 8.63
C ARG A 185 -15.07 -4.38 8.57
N GLY A 186 -15.66 -3.34 8.00
CA GLY A 186 -17.07 -3.17 7.78
C GLY A 186 -17.31 -2.01 6.83
N PHE A 187 -18.54 -1.78 6.39
CA PHE A 187 -18.88 -0.70 5.49
C PHE A 187 -18.78 0.68 6.14
N LEU A 188 -18.97 0.75 7.45
CA LEU A 188 -18.86 1.96 8.27
C LEU A 188 -17.71 1.78 9.27
N SER A 189 -16.76 2.70 9.27
CA SER A 189 -15.73 2.78 10.30
C SER A 189 -15.93 4.03 11.16
N ILE A 190 -15.75 3.89 12.47
CA ILE A 190 -15.87 4.99 13.44
C ILE A 190 -14.54 5.15 14.15
N LYS A 191 -13.84 6.24 13.88
CA LYS A 191 -12.60 6.58 14.59
C LYS A 191 -12.86 7.61 15.68
N LYS A 192 -12.50 7.29 16.89
CA LYS A 192 -12.55 8.25 18.01
C LYS A 192 -11.39 9.25 17.88
N SER A 193 -11.70 10.53 17.82
CA SER A 193 -10.72 11.61 17.86
C SER A 193 -10.96 12.53 19.06
N LYS A 194 -9.97 13.37 19.41
CA LYS A 194 -10.13 14.37 20.48
C LYS A 194 -11.26 15.38 20.20
N LYS A 195 -11.67 15.54 18.92
CA LYS A 195 -12.73 16.44 18.47
C LYS A 195 -14.09 15.74 18.26
N GLY A 196 -14.18 14.45 18.57
CA GLY A 196 -15.38 13.64 18.39
C GLY A 196 -15.15 12.43 17.46
N PRO A 197 -16.16 11.58 17.27
CA PRO A 197 -16.07 10.43 16.38
C PRO A 197 -16.08 10.87 14.90
N LEU A 198 -15.12 10.36 14.13
CA LEU A 198 -15.11 10.47 12.69
C LEU A 198 -15.74 9.22 12.10
N LYS A 199 -16.80 9.39 11.36
CA LYS A 199 -17.51 8.32 10.65
C LYS A 199 -17.06 8.32 9.19
N GLN A 200 -16.67 7.15 8.68
CA GLN A 200 -16.28 6.98 7.29
C GLN A 200 -16.96 5.77 6.70
N ILE A 201 -17.60 5.94 5.55
CA ILE A 201 -18.20 4.88 4.77
C ILE A 201 -17.23 4.47 3.66
N VAL A 202 -17.20 3.19 3.32
CA VAL A 202 -16.41 2.71 2.17
C VAL A 202 -16.82 3.46 0.89
N PRO A 203 -15.86 3.86 0.05
CA PRO A 203 -16.14 4.62 -1.17
C PRO A 203 -17.13 3.89 -2.08
N SER A 204 -18.00 4.66 -2.74
CA SER A 204 -19.00 4.13 -3.68
C SER A 204 -19.91 3.04 -3.09
N TYR A 205 -20.25 3.13 -1.79
CA TYR A 205 -21.03 2.14 -1.06
C TYR A 205 -22.29 1.69 -1.83
N ASN A 206 -23.09 2.63 -2.33
CA ASN A 206 -24.37 2.32 -2.99
C ASN A 206 -24.21 1.39 -4.20
N SER A 207 -23.14 1.57 -4.97
CA SER A 207 -22.87 0.79 -6.18
C SER A 207 -21.97 -0.42 -5.96
N LEU A 208 -21.11 -0.43 -4.92
CA LEU A 208 -20.08 -1.44 -4.73
C LEU A 208 -20.22 -2.27 -3.45
N LYS A 209 -21.22 -2.04 -2.60
CA LYS A 209 -21.38 -2.79 -1.34
C LYS A 209 -21.31 -4.31 -1.49
N ASN A 210 -21.89 -4.86 -2.55
CA ASN A 210 -21.89 -6.31 -2.80
C ASN A 210 -20.62 -6.81 -3.52
N LYS A 211 -19.64 -5.93 -3.72
CA LYS A 211 -18.36 -6.24 -4.38
C LYS A 211 -17.15 -6.07 -3.45
N TYR A 212 -17.35 -5.48 -2.28
CA TYR A 212 -16.30 -5.40 -1.28
C TYR A 212 -16.11 -6.75 -0.59
N THR A 213 -14.85 -7.15 -0.44
CA THR A 213 -14.48 -8.18 0.53
C THR A 213 -14.37 -7.51 1.90
N LEU A 214 -15.09 -8.00 2.91
CA LEU A 214 -14.94 -7.54 4.29
C LEU A 214 -13.94 -8.43 5.04
N LEU A 215 -13.11 -7.81 5.87
CA LEU A 215 -11.98 -8.48 6.54
C LEU A 215 -12.43 -9.68 7.38
N TRP A 216 -13.51 -9.50 8.15
CA TRP A 216 -13.99 -10.52 9.06
C TRP A 216 -14.87 -11.60 8.41
N GLU A 217 -15.26 -11.38 7.13
CA GLU A 217 -15.98 -12.38 6.31
C GLU A 217 -15.02 -13.28 5.52
N MET A 218 -13.71 -12.98 5.50
CA MET A 218 -12.71 -13.85 4.87
C MET A 218 -12.54 -15.15 5.67
N GLU A 219 -12.57 -16.28 4.99
CA GLU A 219 -12.40 -17.59 5.62
C GLU A 219 -10.96 -17.80 6.15
N SER A 220 -9.97 -17.14 5.56
CA SER A 220 -8.56 -17.25 5.96
C SER A 220 -7.75 -16.03 5.52
N ASN A 221 -6.54 -15.87 6.07
CA ASN A 221 -5.59 -14.86 5.61
C ASN A 221 -4.98 -15.14 4.24
N ARG A 222 -5.23 -16.30 3.61
CA ARG A 222 -4.49 -16.76 2.43
C ARG A 222 -4.61 -15.77 1.26
N GLY A 223 -5.80 -15.28 0.96
CA GLY A 223 -6.00 -14.31 -0.11
C GLY A 223 -5.22 -13.01 0.13
N TYR A 224 -5.25 -12.50 1.37
CA TYR A 224 -4.48 -11.32 1.74
C TYR A 224 -2.97 -11.56 1.69
N ILE A 225 -2.49 -12.71 2.18
CA ILE A 225 -1.06 -13.10 2.10
C ILE A 225 -0.62 -13.16 0.62
N ASN A 226 -1.45 -13.70 -0.26
CA ASN A 226 -1.17 -13.77 -1.68
C ASN A 226 -1.07 -12.36 -2.30
N VAL A 227 -2.01 -11.47 -2.01
CA VAL A 227 -1.99 -10.07 -2.45
C VAL A 227 -0.69 -9.38 -2.01
N VAL A 228 -0.34 -9.47 -0.72
CA VAL A 228 0.86 -8.82 -0.19
C VAL A 228 2.15 -9.43 -0.76
N SER A 229 2.17 -10.74 -0.97
CA SER A 229 3.33 -11.43 -1.57
C SER A 229 3.54 -11.01 -3.02
N VAL A 230 2.47 -10.86 -3.80
CA VAL A 230 2.51 -10.35 -5.17
C VAL A 230 3.02 -8.91 -5.20
N MET A 231 2.54 -8.05 -4.29
CA MET A 231 3.06 -6.69 -4.15
C MET A 231 4.56 -6.68 -3.83
N GLN A 232 4.99 -7.56 -2.91
CA GLN A 232 6.39 -7.63 -2.47
C GLN A 232 7.36 -8.02 -3.59
N LYS A 233 6.87 -8.66 -4.67
CA LYS A 233 7.67 -8.94 -5.87
C LYS A 233 8.28 -7.66 -6.46
N PHE A 234 7.56 -6.55 -6.37
CA PHE A 234 7.94 -5.27 -6.99
C PHE A 234 8.46 -4.23 -5.98
N PHE A 235 8.01 -4.27 -4.73
CA PHE A 235 8.43 -3.31 -3.71
C PHE A 235 9.89 -3.50 -3.30
N ASP A 236 10.66 -2.41 -3.28
CA ASP A 236 12.07 -2.46 -2.87
C ASP A 236 12.24 -2.55 -1.35
N GLN A 237 11.36 -2.00 -0.56
CA GLN A 237 11.34 -2.13 0.90
C GLN A 237 10.27 -3.11 1.38
N GLY A 238 10.02 -3.14 2.69
CA GLY A 238 9.03 -4.02 3.30
C GLY A 238 7.59 -3.50 3.14
N ILE A 239 6.65 -4.40 3.33
CA ILE A 239 5.22 -4.15 3.36
C ILE A 239 4.72 -4.44 4.76
N SER A 240 4.28 -3.40 5.49
CA SER A 240 3.70 -3.52 6.83
C SER A 240 2.25 -3.98 6.73
N GLY A 241 2.05 -5.28 6.58
CA GLY A 241 0.72 -5.88 6.52
C GLY A 241 0.38 -6.65 7.80
N ASN A 242 -0.91 -6.76 8.07
CA ASN A 242 -1.43 -7.39 9.27
C ASN A 242 -2.02 -8.76 8.95
N TRP A 243 -1.84 -9.72 9.85
CA TRP A 243 -2.65 -10.92 9.88
C TRP A 243 -3.92 -10.65 10.68
N SER A 244 -5.05 -11.17 10.22
CA SER A 244 -6.33 -10.95 10.88
C SER A 244 -7.09 -12.26 10.98
N TYR A 245 -7.51 -12.61 12.18
CA TYR A 245 -8.19 -13.86 12.48
C TYR A 245 -9.58 -13.57 13.05
N ASN A 246 -10.60 -14.19 12.45
CA ASN A 246 -11.92 -14.27 13.04
C ASN A 246 -12.08 -15.63 13.75
N PRO A 247 -12.12 -15.68 15.09
CA PRO A 247 -12.29 -16.93 15.83
C PRO A 247 -13.57 -17.71 15.46
N GLU A 248 -14.63 -17.01 15.03
CA GLU A 248 -15.90 -17.64 14.64
C GLU A 248 -15.75 -18.60 13.45
N ASN A 249 -14.69 -18.45 12.64
CA ASN A 249 -14.39 -19.35 11.53
C ASN A 249 -13.80 -20.70 11.99
N TYR A 250 -13.60 -20.90 13.31
CA TYR A 250 -12.93 -22.08 13.86
C TYR A 250 -13.76 -22.74 14.95
N PRO A 251 -13.61 -24.08 15.17
CA PRO A 251 -14.25 -24.78 16.27
C PRO A 251 -13.95 -24.12 17.62
N ASP A 252 -14.93 -24.09 18.50
CA ASP A 252 -14.85 -23.53 19.86
C ASP A 252 -14.46 -22.04 19.89
N ASN A 253 -14.55 -21.33 18.76
CA ASN A 253 -14.09 -19.95 18.58
C ASN A 253 -12.61 -19.76 18.98
N GLU A 254 -11.79 -20.76 18.71
CA GLU A 254 -10.36 -20.74 18.97
C GLU A 254 -9.57 -20.91 17.66
N VAL A 255 -8.68 -19.95 17.37
CA VAL A 255 -7.80 -20.01 16.20
C VAL A 255 -6.71 -21.06 16.44
N PRO A 256 -6.64 -22.15 15.64
CA PRO A 256 -5.61 -23.17 15.83
C PRO A 256 -4.21 -22.62 15.57
N VAL A 257 -3.26 -22.93 16.44
CA VAL A 257 -1.84 -22.54 16.25
C VAL A 257 -1.27 -23.06 14.92
N SER A 258 -1.78 -24.21 14.45
CA SER A 258 -1.38 -24.76 13.13
C SER A 258 -1.77 -23.86 11.97
N VAL A 259 -2.89 -23.14 12.04
CA VAL A 259 -3.31 -22.16 11.03
C VAL A 259 -2.34 -20.97 11.02
N MET A 260 -2.06 -20.42 12.19
CA MET A 260 -1.08 -19.33 12.32
C MET A 260 0.31 -19.72 11.82
N ALA A 261 0.75 -20.94 12.12
CA ALA A 261 2.03 -21.47 11.63
C ALA A 261 2.04 -21.62 10.09
N GLN A 262 0.94 -22.09 9.49
CA GLN A 262 0.81 -22.20 8.04
C GLN A 262 0.82 -20.82 7.36
N ASP A 263 0.16 -19.83 7.93
CA ASP A 263 0.18 -18.46 7.41
C ASP A 263 1.59 -17.84 7.49
N PHE A 264 2.28 -18.05 8.60
CA PHE A 264 3.68 -17.64 8.75
C PHE A 264 4.59 -18.29 7.72
N LEU A 265 4.46 -19.61 7.53
CA LEU A 265 5.25 -20.35 6.53
C LEU A 265 4.94 -19.91 5.10
N ALA A 266 3.66 -19.63 4.79
CA ALA A 266 3.27 -19.09 3.49
C ALA A 266 3.85 -17.69 3.25
N THR A 267 3.80 -16.82 4.25
CA THR A 267 4.40 -15.49 4.21
C THR A 267 5.89 -15.57 3.89
N TYR A 268 6.61 -16.47 4.55
CA TYR A 268 8.03 -16.71 4.28
C TYR A 268 8.26 -17.33 2.89
N LYS A 269 7.47 -18.34 2.51
CA LYS A 269 7.58 -19.03 1.22
C LYS A 269 7.46 -18.05 0.07
N TYR A 270 6.43 -17.20 0.09
CA TYR A 270 6.13 -16.27 -1.01
C TYR A 270 6.88 -14.93 -0.93
N GLY A 271 7.71 -14.73 0.11
CA GLY A 271 8.67 -13.63 0.15
C GLY A 271 8.15 -12.31 0.66
N TRP A 272 7.01 -12.28 1.35
CA TRP A 272 6.59 -11.10 2.10
C TRP A 272 7.58 -10.83 3.24
N LYS A 273 8.26 -9.68 3.21
CA LYS A 273 9.43 -9.41 4.07
C LYS A 273 9.10 -9.08 5.52
N THR A 274 7.98 -8.40 5.78
CA THR A 274 7.65 -7.85 7.10
C THR A 274 6.18 -7.99 7.42
N SER A 275 5.82 -8.84 8.39
CA SER A 275 4.50 -8.77 9.06
C SER A 275 4.54 -7.65 10.10
N TYR A 276 3.37 -7.08 10.45
CA TYR A 276 3.25 -5.96 11.38
C TYR A 276 2.45 -6.35 12.61
N TYR A 277 1.11 -6.33 12.56
CA TYR A 277 0.26 -6.75 13.65
C TYR A 277 -0.43 -8.07 13.35
N GLN A 278 -0.82 -8.76 14.43
CA GLN A 278 -1.79 -9.83 14.43
C GLN A 278 -3.05 -9.33 15.11
N ASN A 279 -4.14 -9.25 14.36
CA ASN A 279 -5.45 -8.84 14.84
C ASN A 279 -6.33 -10.07 15.07
N THR A 280 -7.14 -10.01 16.10
CA THR A 280 -8.20 -10.99 16.34
C THR A 280 -9.52 -10.24 16.42
N HIS A 281 -10.55 -10.76 15.76
CA HIS A 281 -11.90 -10.19 15.87
C HIS A 281 -12.39 -10.33 17.32
N ASP A 282 -12.72 -9.20 17.94
CA ASP A 282 -13.34 -9.17 19.27
C ASP A 282 -14.84 -9.01 19.08
N MET A 283 -15.56 -10.10 19.26
CA MET A 283 -17.02 -10.17 19.14
C MET A 283 -17.78 -9.17 20.02
N LYS A 284 -17.11 -8.53 20.98
CA LYS A 284 -17.72 -7.58 21.92
C LYS A 284 -17.52 -6.11 21.56
N SER A 285 -16.56 -5.77 20.70
CA SER A 285 -16.16 -4.38 20.46
C SER A 285 -16.84 -3.74 19.25
N ASP A 286 -17.44 -4.52 18.36
CA ASP A 286 -18.05 -4.04 17.11
C ASP A 286 -19.59 -3.96 17.17
N GLU A 287 -20.19 -4.21 18.33
CA GLU A 287 -21.60 -3.89 18.57
C GLU A 287 -21.82 -2.36 18.64
N VAL A 288 -21.68 -1.71 17.48
CA VAL A 288 -22.58 -0.61 17.20
C VAL A 288 -23.90 -1.27 16.80
N GLU A 289 -24.93 -1.16 17.64
CA GLU A 289 -26.28 -1.56 17.27
C GLU A 289 -26.64 -0.88 15.94
N GLU A 290 -26.40 -1.56 14.84
CA GLU A 290 -26.87 -1.20 13.52
C GLU A 290 -28.39 -1.46 13.48
N THR A 291 -29.17 -0.50 13.93
CA THR A 291 -30.58 -0.49 13.53
C THR A 291 -30.63 -0.09 12.04
N PRO A 292 -31.14 -0.94 11.15
CA PRO A 292 -31.10 -0.73 9.71
C PRO A 292 -31.65 0.63 9.23
N SER A 293 -32.58 1.24 9.96
CA SER A 293 -33.18 2.54 9.62
C SER A 293 -32.21 3.73 9.82
N ASN A 294 -31.34 3.70 10.83
CA ASN A 294 -30.43 4.83 11.10
C ASN A 294 -29.18 4.81 10.20
N VAL A 295 -28.83 3.65 9.67
CA VAL A 295 -27.69 3.48 8.77
C VAL A 295 -28.01 4.03 7.40
N VAL A 296 -29.21 3.79 6.85
CA VAL A 296 -29.65 4.29 5.55
C VAL A 296 -29.72 5.83 5.53
N ASP A 297 -30.26 6.45 6.59
CA ASP A 297 -30.32 7.91 6.72
C ASP A 297 -28.93 8.53 6.85
N LEU A 298 -28.01 7.88 7.57
CA LEU A 298 -26.64 8.33 7.74
C LEU A 298 -25.85 8.24 6.42
N PHE A 299 -26.05 7.18 5.65
CA PHE A 299 -25.45 6.99 4.34
C PHE A 299 -25.88 8.10 3.37
N SER A 300 -27.18 8.42 3.32
CA SER A 300 -27.72 9.49 2.48
C SER A 300 -27.19 10.87 2.86
N GLN A 301 -26.99 11.15 4.13
CA GLN A 301 -26.45 12.44 4.62
C GLN A 301 -24.96 12.61 4.29
N ILE A 302 -24.16 11.54 4.35
CA ILE A 302 -22.71 11.61 4.09
C ILE A 302 -22.43 11.70 2.59
N GLU A 303 -23.18 10.99 1.72
CA GLU A 303 -23.05 11.13 0.26
C GLU A 303 -23.42 12.53 -0.22
N ASN A 304 -24.50 13.10 0.28
CA ASN A 304 -24.90 14.47 -0.06
C ASN A 304 -23.83 15.51 0.36
N GLN A 305 -23.12 15.28 1.47
CA GLN A 305 -22.00 16.15 1.88
C GLN A 305 -20.74 15.98 1.05
N SER A 306 -20.52 14.80 0.42
CA SER A 306 -19.35 14.56 -0.42
C SER A 306 -19.53 15.12 -1.85
N GLU A 307 -20.76 15.30 -2.32
CA GLU A 307 -21.05 15.92 -3.61
C GLU A 307 -20.97 17.46 -3.56
N GLU A 308 -21.15 18.08 -2.39
CA GLU A 308 -21.09 19.54 -2.21
C GLU A 308 -19.69 20.09 -1.90
N CYS A 309 -18.66 19.27 -1.81
CA CYS A 309 -17.32 19.74 -1.53
C CYS A 309 -16.60 20.23 -2.81
N GLU A 310 -16.87 21.46 -3.22
CA GLU A 310 -16.20 22.16 -4.34
C GLU A 310 -14.68 22.34 -4.15
N SER A 311 -14.11 22.05 -2.97
CA SER A 311 -12.69 22.25 -2.69
C SER A 311 -11.78 21.08 -3.13
N CYS A 312 -12.34 20.01 -3.69
CA CYS A 312 -11.59 18.88 -4.24
C CYS A 312 -11.43 18.92 -5.77
N ALA A 313 -11.84 20.02 -6.41
CA ALA A 313 -11.64 20.27 -7.83
C ALA A 313 -10.49 21.27 -8.02
N ILE A 314 -9.24 20.82 -7.79
CA ILE A 314 -8.02 21.44 -8.29
C ILE A 314 -7.12 20.31 -8.81
#